data_4b3038bc065e28beee9807c4c544b9ff
#
_entry.id   4b3038bc065e28beee9807c4c544b9ff
#
_cell.length_a   1.000
_cell.length_b   1.000
_cell.length_c   1.000
_cell.angle_alpha   90.00
_cell.angle_beta   90.00
_cell.angle_gamma   90.00
#
_symmetry.space_group_name_H-M   'P 1'
#
loop_
_entity.id
_entity.type
_entity.pdbx_description
1 polymer ?
#
loop_
_entity_poly.entity_id
_entity_poly.type
_entity_poly.pdbx_seq_one_letter_code
_entity_poly.pdbx_strand_id
1 'polypeptide(L)'
;MRFILAALAALTLGTSAMATGPRDHRDHHRDMRGIERPTQVELGPRPFFLADDMAESPLKQQLQQCARNGRFKPSDFSIGHRGAPLQFPEHTVESYVAAARMGAGILECDVAFTQDKELVCRHAQNDLHTTTNILATPLAAKCTTPFSPATFGPDGQLIKSASAECRTSDITLAEFKTLRGKMDASNPRARTVQEYLGGTANWRTDLYSGPTSGTLLTHKESIELFKKLGV
;
A
#
# COMPACT_ATOMS: atom_id res chain seq x y z
N MET A 1 23.74 44.05 -55.65
CA MET A 1 22.89 44.62 -54.56
C MET A 1 21.62 43.77 -54.47
N ARG A 2 21.54 42.90 -53.49
CA ARG A 2 20.33 42.09 -53.19
C ARG A 2 20.02 42.35 -51.70
N PHE A 3 18.86 42.94 -51.48
CA PHE A 3 18.34 43.22 -50.11
C PHE A 3 17.67 41.94 -49.59
N ILE A 4 18.09 41.47 -48.41
CA ILE A 4 17.45 40.40 -47.67
C ILE A 4 16.58 41.08 -46.61
N LEU A 5 15.26 40.90 -46.71
CA LEU A 5 14.31 41.27 -45.66
C LEU A 5 14.33 40.17 -44.56
N ALA A 6 14.65 40.52 -43.36
CA ALA A 6 14.48 39.69 -42.19
C ALA A 6 13.08 39.93 -41.61
N ALA A 7 12.25 38.89 -41.56
CA ALA A 7 10.96 38.92 -40.88
C ALA A 7 11.16 38.51 -39.42
N LEU A 8 10.87 39.40 -38.47
CA LEU A 8 10.77 39.11 -37.04
C LEU A 8 9.43 38.44 -36.78
N ALA A 9 9.47 37.17 -36.36
CA ALA A 9 8.30 36.49 -35.79
C ALA A 9 8.24 36.74 -34.28
N ALA A 10 7.23 37.46 -33.85
CA ALA A 10 6.94 37.66 -32.40
C ALA A 10 6.27 36.39 -31.85
N LEU A 11 6.97 35.68 -30.97
CA LEU A 11 6.39 34.60 -30.15
C LEU A 11 5.58 35.20 -29.02
N THR A 12 4.27 35.13 -29.08
CA THR A 12 3.40 35.41 -27.91
C THR A 12 3.34 34.16 -27.04
N LEU A 13 3.99 34.21 -25.86
CA LEU A 13 3.84 33.21 -24.80
C LEU A 13 2.43 33.35 -24.19
N GLY A 14 1.53 32.48 -24.61
CA GLY A 14 0.24 32.31 -23.96
C GLY A 14 0.41 31.60 -22.62
N THR A 15 0.29 32.31 -21.50
CA THR A 15 0.17 31.74 -20.16
C THR A 15 -1.21 31.11 -20.03
N SER A 16 -1.30 29.77 -20.21
CA SER A 16 -2.49 29.00 -19.86
C SER A 16 -2.60 28.96 -18.34
N ALA A 17 -3.44 29.80 -17.78
CA ALA A 17 -3.88 29.67 -16.39
C ALA A 17 -4.69 28.37 -16.28
N MET A 18 -4.12 27.34 -15.67
CA MET A 18 -4.89 26.17 -15.27
C MET A 18 -5.86 26.59 -14.16
N ALA A 19 -7.13 26.70 -14.51
CA ALA A 19 -8.21 26.87 -13.54
C ALA A 19 -8.25 25.61 -12.68
N THR A 20 -7.80 25.71 -11.42
CA THR A 20 -8.07 24.70 -10.38
C THR A 20 -9.54 24.84 -9.99
N GLY A 21 -10.45 24.16 -10.70
CA GLY A 21 -11.81 23.98 -10.25
C GLY A 21 -11.83 23.21 -8.92
N PRO A 22 -12.89 23.35 -8.11
CA PRO A 22 -13.02 22.63 -6.86
C PRO A 22 -12.90 21.14 -7.16
N ARG A 23 -11.94 20.45 -6.50
CA ARG A 23 -11.77 19.00 -6.60
C ARG A 23 -13.02 18.39 -6.00
N ASP A 24 -13.85 17.84 -6.86
CA ASP A 24 -15.01 17.04 -6.52
C ASP A 24 -14.51 15.88 -5.62
N HIS A 25 -14.87 15.92 -4.34
CA HIS A 25 -14.64 14.84 -3.38
C HIS A 25 -15.60 13.69 -3.69
N ARG A 26 -15.50 13.13 -4.90
CA ARG A 26 -16.19 11.87 -5.19
C ARG A 26 -15.57 10.79 -4.33
N ASP A 27 -16.42 10.08 -3.63
CA ASP A 27 -16.11 8.88 -2.85
C ASP A 27 -15.13 7.98 -3.61
N HIS A 28 -13.88 7.95 -3.15
CA HIS A 28 -12.83 7.10 -3.72
C HIS A 28 -12.94 5.65 -3.23
N HIS A 29 -14.16 5.16 -3.01
CA HIS A 29 -14.38 3.75 -2.85
C HIS A 29 -14.08 3.07 -4.17
N ARG A 30 -12.99 2.29 -4.22
CA ARG A 30 -12.80 1.38 -5.34
C ARG A 30 -14.06 0.53 -5.43
N ASP A 31 -14.78 0.65 -6.53
CA ASP A 31 -15.96 -0.16 -6.78
C ASP A 31 -15.54 -1.62 -6.89
N MET A 32 -15.86 -2.42 -5.87
CA MET A 32 -15.57 -3.85 -5.84
C MET A 32 -16.39 -4.66 -6.84
N ARG A 33 -17.30 -4.02 -7.62
CA ARG A 33 -18.17 -4.71 -8.60
C ARG A 33 -17.36 -5.41 -9.70
N GLY A 34 -16.20 -4.89 -10.09
CA GLY A 34 -15.33 -5.48 -11.11
C GLY A 34 -14.30 -6.47 -10.58
N ILE A 35 -14.33 -6.83 -9.30
CA ILE A 35 -13.43 -7.82 -8.71
C ILE A 35 -14.06 -9.21 -8.87
N GLU A 36 -13.36 -10.09 -9.57
CA GLU A 36 -13.78 -11.47 -9.84
C GLU A 36 -12.82 -12.47 -9.20
N ARG A 37 -13.33 -13.68 -8.99
CA ARG A 37 -12.51 -14.82 -8.54
C ARG A 37 -11.40 -15.09 -9.54
N PRO A 38 -10.12 -15.22 -9.09
CA PRO A 38 -9.04 -15.62 -9.97
C PRO A 38 -9.29 -17.00 -10.57
N THR A 39 -9.14 -17.12 -11.88
CA THR A 39 -9.29 -18.40 -12.61
C THR A 39 -7.99 -19.21 -12.68
N GLN A 40 -6.86 -18.55 -12.42
CA GLN A 40 -5.52 -19.14 -12.46
C GLN A 40 -4.68 -18.62 -11.28
N VAL A 41 -3.74 -19.46 -10.84
CA VAL A 41 -2.76 -19.07 -9.81
C VAL A 41 -1.55 -18.43 -10.49
N GLU A 42 -1.20 -17.21 -10.07
CA GLU A 42 -0.12 -16.38 -10.59
C GLU A 42 0.99 -16.23 -9.53
N LEU A 43 1.97 -17.12 -9.53
CA LEU A 43 3.03 -17.13 -8.51
C LEU A 43 4.12 -16.06 -8.76
N GLY A 44 4.25 -15.58 -9.99
CA GLY A 44 5.40 -14.78 -10.41
C GLY A 44 6.70 -15.61 -10.48
N PRO A 45 7.84 -15.02 -10.86
CA PRO A 45 9.08 -15.76 -11.09
C PRO A 45 9.84 -16.15 -9.80
N ARG A 46 9.64 -15.43 -8.71
CA ARG A 46 10.46 -15.56 -7.48
C ARG A 46 10.51 -16.99 -6.91
N PRO A 47 9.39 -17.74 -6.75
CA PRO A 47 9.43 -19.10 -6.20
C PRO A 47 10.28 -20.06 -7.02
N PHE A 48 10.29 -19.91 -8.34
CA PHE A 48 11.07 -20.74 -9.25
C PHE A 48 12.56 -20.50 -9.09
N PHE A 49 13.00 -19.21 -9.08
CA PHE A 49 14.39 -18.86 -8.82
C PHE A 49 14.86 -19.33 -7.45
N LEU A 50 14.02 -19.24 -6.41
CA LEU A 50 14.37 -19.73 -5.08
C LEU A 50 14.54 -21.24 -5.05
N ALA A 51 13.69 -22.00 -5.77
CA ALA A 51 13.84 -23.46 -5.88
C ALA A 51 15.14 -23.82 -6.64
N ASP A 52 15.50 -23.09 -7.68
CA ASP A 52 16.72 -23.31 -8.46
C ASP A 52 18.00 -22.99 -7.67
N ASP A 53 17.93 -22.01 -6.76
CA ASP A 53 19.04 -21.61 -5.90
C ASP A 53 19.28 -22.53 -4.68
N MET A 54 18.40 -23.49 -4.44
CA MET A 54 18.55 -24.48 -3.36
C MET A 54 19.78 -25.38 -3.61
N ALA A 55 20.41 -25.85 -2.53
CA ALA A 55 21.39 -26.95 -2.59
C ALA A 55 20.72 -28.20 -3.20
N GLU A 56 21.51 -29.03 -3.92
CA GLU A 56 21.04 -30.26 -4.53
C GLU A 56 20.43 -31.20 -3.49
N SER A 57 19.17 -31.57 -3.69
CA SER A 57 18.40 -32.39 -2.76
C SER A 57 17.16 -32.99 -3.44
N PRO A 58 16.59 -34.07 -2.88
CA PRO A 58 15.32 -34.60 -3.33
C PRO A 58 14.20 -33.54 -3.32
N LEU A 59 14.18 -32.65 -2.33
CA LEU A 59 13.20 -31.57 -2.25
C LEU A 59 13.34 -30.58 -3.41
N LYS A 60 14.56 -30.15 -3.75
CA LYS A 60 14.80 -29.29 -4.92
C LYS A 60 14.24 -29.91 -6.19
N GLN A 61 14.53 -31.20 -6.41
CA GLN A 61 14.05 -31.93 -7.60
C GLN A 61 12.50 -31.98 -7.64
N GLN A 62 11.83 -32.23 -6.50
CA GLN A 62 10.38 -32.20 -6.40
C GLN A 62 9.80 -30.83 -6.73
N LEU A 63 10.39 -29.74 -6.17
CA LEU A 63 9.93 -28.38 -6.42
C LEU A 63 10.11 -27.99 -7.89
N GLN A 64 11.23 -28.33 -8.50
CA GLN A 64 11.48 -28.11 -9.93
C GLN A 64 10.52 -28.92 -10.81
N GLN A 65 10.16 -30.15 -10.40
CA GLN A 65 9.15 -30.94 -11.11
C GLN A 65 7.77 -30.28 -11.01
N CYS A 66 7.36 -29.81 -9.84
CA CYS A 66 6.13 -29.02 -9.67
C CYS A 66 6.12 -27.79 -10.57
N ALA A 67 7.23 -27.07 -10.63
CA ALA A 67 7.40 -25.88 -11.49
C ALA A 67 7.18 -26.20 -12.97
N ARG A 68 7.76 -27.30 -13.46
CA ARG A 68 7.59 -27.75 -14.86
C ARG A 68 6.15 -28.16 -15.19
N ASN A 69 5.42 -28.72 -14.23
CA ASN A 69 4.04 -29.15 -14.45
C ASN A 69 3.06 -27.98 -14.58
N GLY A 70 3.39 -26.78 -14.04
CA GLY A 70 2.70 -25.52 -14.27
C GLY A 70 1.23 -25.44 -13.84
N ARG A 71 0.69 -26.45 -13.13
CA ARG A 71 -0.72 -26.52 -12.72
C ARG A 71 -0.87 -26.21 -11.24
N PHE A 72 -0.76 -24.94 -10.90
CA PHE A 72 -1.00 -24.50 -9.53
C PHE A 72 -2.49 -24.30 -9.26
N LYS A 73 -2.92 -24.65 -8.06
CA LYS A 73 -4.30 -24.47 -7.58
C LYS A 73 -4.27 -23.74 -6.24
N PRO A 74 -5.31 -22.96 -5.90
CA PRO A 74 -5.48 -22.45 -4.55
C PRO A 74 -5.46 -23.61 -3.52
N SER A 75 -4.92 -23.34 -2.34
CA SER A 75 -4.80 -24.33 -1.28
C SER A 75 -5.01 -23.69 0.08
N ASP A 76 -5.80 -24.31 0.94
CA ASP A 76 -6.03 -23.89 2.33
C ASP A 76 -4.77 -24.03 3.20
N PHE A 77 -3.71 -24.66 2.69
CA PHE A 77 -2.39 -24.63 3.29
C PHE A 77 -1.73 -23.26 3.18
N SER A 78 -2.10 -22.46 2.19
CA SER A 78 -1.56 -21.12 1.94
C SER A 78 -2.51 -20.06 2.51
N ILE A 79 -2.02 -19.31 3.51
CA ILE A 79 -2.76 -18.22 4.15
C ILE A 79 -2.19 -16.90 3.66
N GLY A 80 -3.04 -16.05 3.10
CA GLY A 80 -2.73 -14.66 2.81
C GLY A 80 -2.82 -13.83 4.09
N HIS A 81 -1.81 -13.92 4.98
CA HIS A 81 -1.70 -13.17 6.23
C HIS A 81 -1.61 -11.68 5.95
N ARG A 82 -2.65 -10.92 6.27
CA ARG A 82 -2.87 -9.51 5.88
C ARG A 82 -2.95 -9.29 4.36
N GLY A 83 -3.22 -10.36 3.59
CA GLY A 83 -3.13 -10.40 2.15
C GLY A 83 -1.74 -10.79 1.63
N ALA A 84 -1.13 -9.93 0.80
CA ALA A 84 0.22 -10.08 0.26
C ALA A 84 1.15 -8.93 0.71
N PRO A 85 1.43 -8.76 2.02
CA PRO A 85 1.99 -7.53 2.61
C PRO A 85 3.46 -7.28 2.24
N LEU A 86 4.13 -8.24 1.62
CA LEU A 86 5.50 -8.03 1.11
C LEU A 86 5.52 -7.23 -0.20
N GLN A 87 4.39 -7.16 -0.92
CA GLN A 87 4.29 -6.51 -2.23
C GLN A 87 3.24 -5.40 -2.26
N PHE A 88 2.25 -5.43 -1.36
CA PHE A 88 1.13 -4.50 -1.33
C PHE A 88 0.92 -3.99 0.10
N PRO A 89 0.37 -2.79 0.29
CA PRO A 89 -0.03 -2.32 1.62
C PRO A 89 -0.94 -3.33 2.30
N GLU A 90 -0.61 -3.73 3.53
CA GLU A 90 -1.35 -4.73 4.28
C GLU A 90 -2.82 -4.35 4.51
N HIS A 91 -3.70 -5.34 4.63
CA HIS A 91 -5.12 -5.13 4.91
C HIS A 91 -5.85 -4.20 3.92
N THR A 92 -5.42 -4.22 2.66
CA THR A 92 -6.04 -3.45 1.58
C THR A 92 -6.70 -4.38 0.56
N VAL A 93 -7.62 -3.84 -0.22
CA VAL A 93 -8.24 -4.57 -1.35
C VAL A 93 -7.17 -5.16 -2.26
N GLU A 94 -6.14 -4.36 -2.60
CA GLU A 94 -5.06 -4.74 -3.50
C GLU A 94 -4.25 -5.91 -2.95
N SER A 95 -3.96 -5.89 -1.64
CA SER A 95 -3.23 -6.96 -0.94
C SER A 95 -4.00 -8.27 -0.95
N TYR A 96 -5.29 -8.23 -0.67
CA TYR A 96 -6.14 -9.43 -0.66
C TYR A 96 -6.37 -10.01 -2.06
N VAL A 97 -6.60 -9.16 -3.05
CA VAL A 97 -6.72 -9.60 -4.46
C VAL A 97 -5.42 -10.25 -4.93
N ALA A 98 -4.27 -9.67 -4.58
CA ALA A 98 -2.96 -10.25 -4.92
C ALA A 98 -2.75 -11.62 -4.26
N ALA A 99 -3.06 -11.76 -2.97
CA ALA A 99 -2.95 -13.05 -2.27
C ALA A 99 -3.84 -14.13 -2.88
N ALA A 100 -5.10 -13.81 -3.19
CA ALA A 100 -6.01 -14.74 -3.86
C ALA A 100 -5.48 -15.15 -5.24
N ARG A 101 -4.93 -14.22 -6.04
CA ARG A 101 -4.29 -14.51 -7.33
C ARG A 101 -3.06 -15.40 -7.18
N MET A 102 -2.29 -15.24 -6.10
CA MET A 102 -1.15 -16.11 -5.80
C MET A 102 -1.55 -17.48 -5.25
N GLY A 103 -2.85 -17.76 -5.11
CA GLY A 103 -3.36 -19.07 -4.74
C GLY A 103 -3.56 -19.29 -3.24
N ALA A 104 -3.61 -18.23 -2.43
CA ALA A 104 -4.05 -18.35 -1.06
C ALA A 104 -5.49 -18.88 -1.01
N GLY A 105 -5.72 -19.98 -0.29
CA GLY A 105 -7.04 -20.54 -0.04
C GLY A 105 -7.70 -19.95 1.21
N ILE A 106 -6.92 -19.26 2.03
CA ILE A 106 -7.39 -18.54 3.23
C ILE A 106 -6.86 -17.12 3.17
N LEU A 107 -7.72 -16.14 3.49
CA LEU A 107 -7.34 -14.74 3.69
C LEU A 107 -7.63 -14.33 5.14
N GLU A 108 -6.73 -13.53 5.70
CA GLU A 108 -6.79 -13.13 7.09
C GLU A 108 -6.88 -11.61 7.20
N CYS A 109 -7.73 -11.12 8.13
CA CYS A 109 -7.90 -9.72 8.47
C CYS A 109 -7.87 -9.54 9.99
N ASP A 110 -6.79 -8.95 10.50
CA ASP A 110 -6.77 -8.39 11.85
C ASP A 110 -7.78 -7.24 11.95
N VAL A 111 -8.36 -7.05 13.11
CA VAL A 111 -9.40 -6.03 13.31
C VAL A 111 -9.10 -5.10 14.47
N ALA A 112 -9.41 -3.83 14.27
CA ALA A 112 -9.36 -2.79 15.29
C ALA A 112 -10.63 -1.93 15.23
N PHE A 113 -10.96 -1.23 16.34
CA PHE A 113 -12.13 -0.35 16.42
C PHE A 113 -11.76 1.10 16.06
N THR A 114 -12.63 1.75 15.28
CA THR A 114 -12.64 3.21 15.12
C THR A 114 -13.25 3.91 16.34
N GLN A 115 -13.19 5.25 16.37
CA GLN A 115 -13.79 6.07 17.42
C GLN A 115 -15.30 5.81 17.58
N ASP A 116 -16.00 5.61 16.48
CA ASP A 116 -17.45 5.30 16.41
C ASP A 116 -17.74 3.78 16.49
N LYS A 117 -16.74 2.98 16.92
CA LYS A 117 -16.85 1.54 17.23
C LYS A 117 -17.13 0.64 16.02
N GLU A 118 -16.77 1.08 14.83
CA GLU A 118 -16.79 0.26 13.63
C GLU A 118 -15.51 -0.57 13.52
N LEU A 119 -15.63 -1.83 13.07
CA LEU A 119 -14.49 -2.72 12.85
C LEU A 119 -13.84 -2.45 11.49
N VAL A 120 -12.54 -2.20 11.51
CA VAL A 120 -11.70 -2.00 10.32
C VAL A 120 -10.56 -3.00 10.27
N CYS A 121 -10.11 -3.36 9.06
CA CYS A 121 -8.97 -4.26 8.90
C CYS A 121 -7.66 -3.52 9.18
N ARG A 122 -7.13 -3.66 10.40
CA ARG A 122 -5.82 -3.15 10.81
C ARG A 122 -5.17 -4.08 11.81
N HIS A 123 -3.85 -4.29 11.64
CA HIS A 123 -3.07 -5.20 12.49
C HIS A 123 -3.04 -4.74 13.95
N ALA A 124 -2.88 -3.44 14.16
CA ALA A 124 -2.90 -2.86 15.50
C ALA A 124 -3.75 -1.59 15.52
N GLN A 125 -4.30 -1.30 16.68
CA GLN A 125 -5.07 -0.09 16.91
C GLN A 125 -4.22 1.19 16.71
N ASN A 126 -2.93 1.12 16.90
CA ASN A 126 -1.99 2.25 16.89
C ASN A 126 -0.98 2.21 15.73
N ASP A 127 -1.34 1.64 14.58
CA ASP A 127 -0.44 1.48 13.44
C ASP A 127 -0.67 2.47 12.28
N LEU A 128 -1.67 3.34 12.36
CA LEU A 128 -2.05 4.21 11.23
C LEU A 128 -0.92 5.11 10.73
N HIS A 129 0.02 5.50 11.60
CA HIS A 129 1.15 6.37 11.25
C HIS A 129 2.24 5.68 10.42
N THR A 130 2.30 4.34 10.43
CA THR A 130 3.25 3.55 9.63
C THR A 130 2.60 2.85 8.44
N THR A 131 1.29 2.60 8.51
CA THR A 131 0.55 1.79 7.52
C THR A 131 -0.38 2.60 6.64
N THR A 132 -0.53 3.90 6.89
CA THR A 132 -1.38 4.82 6.11
C THR A 132 -0.69 6.16 5.87
N ASN A 133 -1.34 6.99 5.06
CA ASN A 133 -0.90 8.37 4.80
C ASN A 133 -1.40 9.39 5.85
N ILE A 134 -1.91 8.96 7.00
CA ILE A 134 -2.59 9.85 7.99
C ILE A 134 -1.77 11.09 8.34
N LEU A 135 -0.46 10.94 8.56
CA LEU A 135 0.42 12.06 8.92
C LEU A 135 0.53 13.14 7.84
N ALA A 136 0.24 12.81 6.58
CA ALA A 136 0.21 13.76 5.46
C ALA A 136 -1.18 14.35 5.19
N THR A 137 -2.13 14.13 6.09
CA THR A 137 -3.52 14.62 5.99
C THR A 137 -3.86 15.54 7.17
N PRO A 138 -4.95 16.29 7.12
CA PRO A 138 -5.44 17.05 8.28
C PRO A 138 -5.73 16.19 9.52
N LEU A 139 -5.97 14.88 9.34
CA LEU A 139 -6.22 13.94 10.44
C LEU A 139 -4.99 13.70 11.31
N ALA A 140 -3.78 14.10 10.89
CA ALA A 140 -2.58 14.10 11.74
C ALA A 140 -2.79 14.82 13.07
N ALA A 141 -3.65 15.85 13.10
CA ALA A 141 -3.98 16.62 14.30
C ALA A 141 -4.77 15.80 15.34
N LYS A 142 -5.36 14.65 14.94
CA LYS A 142 -6.09 13.74 15.84
C LYS A 142 -5.24 12.62 16.41
N CYS A 143 -4.01 12.45 15.93
CA CYS A 143 -3.13 11.39 16.42
C CYS A 143 -2.87 11.52 17.91
N THR A 144 -2.89 10.40 18.63
CA THR A 144 -2.59 10.31 20.07
C THR A 144 -1.23 10.95 20.39
N THR A 145 -0.20 10.73 19.55
CA THR A 145 1.09 11.39 19.64
C THR A 145 1.43 12.03 18.30
N PRO A 146 1.56 13.37 18.24
CA PRO A 146 1.98 14.06 17.03
C PRO A 146 3.37 13.61 16.55
N PHE A 147 3.64 13.80 15.25
CA PHE A 147 4.97 13.54 14.71
C PHE A 147 6.04 14.34 15.46
N SER A 148 7.08 13.63 15.91
CA SER A 148 8.29 14.18 16.54
C SER A 148 9.48 13.84 15.64
N PRO A 149 10.25 14.82 15.16
CA PRO A 149 11.41 14.56 14.31
C PRO A 149 12.55 13.88 15.08
N ALA A 150 13.42 13.20 14.33
CA ALA A 150 14.66 12.68 14.86
C ALA A 150 15.61 13.81 15.31
N THR A 151 16.35 13.56 16.38
CA THR A 151 17.41 14.47 16.84
C THR A 151 18.79 13.81 16.72
N PHE A 152 19.80 14.61 16.44
CA PHE A 152 21.15 14.14 16.17
C PHE A 152 22.17 14.93 17.01
N GLY A 153 23.25 14.26 17.39
CA GLY A 153 24.41 14.87 18.02
C GLY A 153 25.25 15.68 17.02
N PRO A 154 26.26 16.41 17.52
CA PRO A 154 27.19 17.18 16.68
C PRO A 154 27.96 16.29 15.68
N ASP A 155 28.13 15.02 15.99
CA ASP A 155 28.80 14.00 15.19
C ASP A 155 27.84 13.32 14.17
N GLY A 156 26.55 13.73 14.11
CA GLY A 156 25.54 13.14 13.25
C GLY A 156 24.97 11.81 13.75
N GLN A 157 25.35 11.36 14.95
CA GLN A 157 24.76 10.18 15.57
C GLN A 157 23.30 10.44 15.96
N LEU A 158 22.44 9.43 15.78
CA LEU A 158 21.03 9.50 16.16
C LEU A 158 20.90 9.46 17.68
N ILE A 159 20.40 10.56 18.29
CA ILE A 159 20.10 10.64 19.72
C ILE A 159 18.69 10.15 20.00
N LYS A 160 17.72 10.61 19.23
CA LYS A 160 16.30 10.24 19.37
C LYS A 160 15.72 9.95 17.99
N SER A 161 15.05 8.80 17.86
CA SER A 161 14.33 8.44 16.65
C SER A 161 13.11 9.32 16.43
N ALA A 162 12.79 9.56 15.15
CA ALA A 162 11.49 10.10 14.78
C ALA A 162 10.38 9.17 15.25
N SER A 163 9.26 9.71 15.66
CA SER A 163 8.12 8.95 16.17
C SER A 163 6.79 9.66 15.93
N ALA A 164 5.73 8.88 15.88
CA ALA A 164 4.34 9.32 15.94
C ALA A 164 3.49 8.16 16.48
N GLU A 165 2.27 8.42 16.94
CA GLU A 165 1.30 7.38 17.25
C GLU A 165 -0.08 7.87 16.85
N CYS A 166 -0.70 7.17 15.88
CA CYS A 166 -2.05 7.46 15.43
C CYS A 166 -2.88 6.17 15.52
N ARG A 167 -3.99 6.25 16.23
CA ARG A 167 -4.84 5.09 16.53
C ARG A 167 -6.07 5.08 15.64
N THR A 168 -6.59 3.90 15.34
CA THR A 168 -7.90 3.76 14.69
C THR A 168 -9.00 4.40 15.53
N SER A 169 -8.89 4.32 16.87
CA SER A 169 -9.84 4.95 17.81
C SER A 169 -9.75 6.48 17.90
N ASP A 170 -8.75 7.10 17.28
CA ASP A 170 -8.64 8.58 17.22
C ASP A 170 -9.57 9.20 16.16
N ILE A 171 -10.04 8.37 15.20
CA ILE A 171 -10.81 8.81 14.05
C ILE A 171 -12.07 7.96 13.84
N THR A 172 -13.09 8.55 13.22
CA THR A 172 -14.32 7.86 12.83
C THR A 172 -14.09 6.96 11.60
N LEU A 173 -15.04 6.04 11.33
CA LEU A 173 -15.03 5.25 10.10
C LEU A 173 -15.02 6.14 8.85
N ALA A 174 -15.81 7.19 8.81
CA ALA A 174 -15.87 8.09 7.67
C ALA A 174 -14.49 8.73 7.40
N GLU A 175 -13.78 9.15 8.44
CA GLU A 175 -12.42 9.68 8.33
C GLU A 175 -11.41 8.60 7.93
N PHE A 176 -11.47 7.41 8.53
CA PHE A 176 -10.64 6.28 8.17
C PHE A 176 -10.72 5.94 6.67
N LYS A 177 -11.92 5.98 6.11
CA LYS A 177 -12.15 5.71 4.68
C LYS A 177 -11.56 6.78 3.73
N THR A 178 -11.18 7.95 4.24
CA THR A 178 -10.46 8.96 3.45
C THR A 178 -8.96 8.68 3.35
N LEU A 179 -8.43 7.82 4.22
CA LEU A 179 -7.02 7.45 4.22
C LEU A 179 -6.69 6.44 3.12
N ARG A 180 -5.40 6.31 2.87
CA ARG A 180 -4.83 5.30 1.97
C ARG A 180 -3.81 4.47 2.72
N GLY A 181 -3.87 3.16 2.51
CA GLY A 181 -2.83 2.25 2.96
C GLY A 181 -1.51 2.54 2.24
N LYS A 182 -0.42 2.39 2.95
CA LYS A 182 0.95 2.40 2.43
C LYS A 182 1.67 1.17 2.96
N MET A 183 2.80 0.82 2.35
CA MET A 183 3.65 -0.24 2.87
C MET A 183 4.04 0.09 4.32
N ASP A 184 3.87 -0.88 5.22
CA ASP A 184 4.22 -0.71 6.64
C ASP A 184 5.71 -0.46 6.77
N ALA A 185 6.06 0.79 7.01
CA ALA A 185 7.42 1.26 7.23
C ALA A 185 7.42 2.70 7.75
N SER A 186 8.48 3.05 8.48
CA SER A 186 8.80 4.42 8.87
C SER A 186 10.30 4.64 8.88
N ASN A 187 10.74 5.88 8.64
CA ASN A 187 12.14 6.24 8.73
C ASN A 187 12.46 6.78 10.13
N PRO A 188 13.21 6.05 10.97
CA PRO A 188 13.54 6.48 12.32
C PRO A 188 14.48 7.69 12.37
N ARG A 189 15.12 8.04 11.25
CA ARG A 189 16.00 9.19 11.12
C ARG A 189 15.34 10.42 10.50
N ALA A 190 14.03 10.38 10.30
CA ALA A 190 13.26 11.42 9.63
C ALA A 190 13.27 12.75 10.41
N ARG A 191 13.46 13.84 9.71
CA ARG A 191 13.33 15.21 10.21
C ARG A 191 12.00 15.86 9.83
N THR A 192 11.32 15.29 8.84
CA THR A 192 10.02 15.74 8.33
C THR A 192 9.05 14.58 8.23
N VAL A 193 7.75 14.88 8.19
CA VAL A 193 6.69 13.88 7.95
C VAL A 193 6.92 13.16 6.62
N GLN A 194 7.32 13.86 5.58
CA GLN A 194 7.56 13.27 4.26
C GLN A 194 8.69 12.21 4.31
N GLU A 195 9.79 12.53 5.00
CA GLU A 195 10.89 11.56 5.21
C GLU A 195 10.43 10.37 6.06
N TYR A 196 9.57 10.61 7.07
CA TYR A 196 9.06 9.56 7.93
C TYR A 196 8.22 8.55 7.17
N LEU A 197 7.28 9.02 6.35
CA LEU A 197 6.43 8.19 5.50
C LEU A 197 7.20 7.47 4.37
N GLY A 198 8.36 7.98 3.99
CA GLY A 198 9.24 7.42 2.96
C GLY A 198 10.15 6.28 3.44
N GLY A 199 9.89 5.68 4.62
CA GLY A 199 10.76 4.65 5.20
C GLY A 199 10.70 3.27 4.53
N THR A 200 9.90 3.08 3.49
CA THR A 200 9.80 1.81 2.76
C THR A 200 11.13 1.42 2.13
N ALA A 201 11.59 0.19 2.38
CA ALA A 201 12.83 -0.31 1.81
C ALA A 201 12.76 -0.41 0.27
N ASN A 202 13.90 -0.26 -0.42
CA ASN A 202 13.97 -0.21 -1.88
C ASN A 202 13.37 -1.43 -2.60
N TRP A 203 13.40 -2.60 -1.99
CA TRP A 203 12.83 -3.83 -2.52
C TRP A 203 11.34 -4.01 -2.21
N ARG A 204 10.81 -3.15 -1.33
CA ARG A 204 9.38 -3.04 -1.00
C ARG A 204 8.96 -1.63 -1.36
N THR A 205 8.28 -1.45 -2.46
CA THR A 205 7.80 -0.14 -2.89
C THR A 205 6.28 -0.13 -2.90
N ASP A 206 5.71 1.04 -2.62
CA ASP A 206 4.31 1.28 -2.92
C ASP A 206 4.15 1.29 -4.44
N LEU A 207 3.64 0.19 -4.99
CA LEU A 207 3.57 -0.03 -6.44
C LEU A 207 2.68 0.96 -7.16
N TYR A 208 1.79 1.62 -6.43
CA TYR A 208 0.80 2.51 -6.97
C TYR A 208 0.85 3.86 -6.27
N SER A 209 0.95 4.92 -7.03
CA SER A 209 0.91 6.30 -6.52
C SER A 209 -0.45 6.99 -6.75
N GLY A 210 -1.41 6.27 -7.32
CA GLY A 210 -2.72 6.80 -7.71
C GLY A 210 -3.81 6.72 -6.64
N PRO A 211 -5.01 7.19 -6.95
CA PRO A 211 -6.15 7.19 -6.03
C PRO A 211 -6.67 5.80 -5.64
N THR A 212 -6.27 4.75 -6.36
CA THR A 212 -6.69 3.35 -6.10
C THR A 212 -5.67 2.54 -5.32
N SER A 213 -4.56 3.14 -4.89
CA SER A 213 -3.55 2.44 -4.10
C SER A 213 -3.94 2.38 -2.63
N GLY A 214 -3.82 1.20 -2.02
CA GLY A 214 -4.03 1.02 -0.60
C GLY A 214 -5.47 1.29 -0.14
N THR A 215 -6.47 0.73 -0.82
CA THR A 215 -7.88 0.87 -0.46
C THR A 215 -8.19 0.17 0.86
N LEU A 216 -8.51 0.95 1.91
CA LEU A 216 -8.79 0.46 3.24
C LEU A 216 -10.20 -0.13 3.35
N LEU A 217 -10.35 -1.15 4.19
CA LEU A 217 -11.57 -1.94 4.33
C LEU A 217 -12.10 -1.92 5.77
N THR A 218 -13.42 -1.90 5.90
CA THR A 218 -14.08 -2.40 7.10
C THR A 218 -13.98 -3.93 7.13
N HIS A 219 -14.17 -4.53 8.31
CA HIS A 219 -14.24 -5.99 8.42
C HIS A 219 -15.40 -6.57 7.60
N LYS A 220 -16.54 -5.90 7.56
CA LYS A 220 -17.68 -6.30 6.71
C LYS A 220 -17.30 -6.33 5.22
N GLU A 221 -16.65 -5.27 4.73
CA GLU A 221 -16.20 -5.19 3.34
C GLU A 221 -15.16 -6.27 3.02
N SER A 222 -14.27 -6.63 3.96
CA SER A 222 -13.31 -7.71 3.76
C SER A 222 -14.00 -9.06 3.59
N ILE A 223 -15.00 -9.38 4.39
CA ILE A 223 -15.80 -10.61 4.25
C ILE A 223 -16.49 -10.65 2.87
N GLU A 224 -17.08 -9.54 2.44
CA GLU A 224 -17.71 -9.45 1.11
C GLU A 224 -16.70 -9.65 -0.02
N LEU A 225 -15.50 -9.07 0.12
CA LEU A 225 -14.40 -9.25 -0.82
C LEU A 225 -13.92 -10.71 -0.88
N PHE A 226 -13.71 -11.35 0.29
CA PHE A 226 -13.23 -12.73 0.36
C PHE A 226 -14.22 -13.70 -0.31
N LYS A 227 -15.52 -13.52 -0.07
CA LYS A 227 -16.57 -14.28 -0.77
C LYS A 227 -16.52 -14.11 -2.29
N LYS A 228 -16.29 -12.89 -2.80
CA LYS A 228 -16.14 -12.63 -4.24
C LYS A 228 -14.89 -13.29 -4.82
N LEU A 229 -13.80 -13.31 -4.06
CA LEU A 229 -12.55 -13.97 -4.46
C LEU A 229 -12.64 -15.49 -4.38
N GLY A 230 -13.67 -16.04 -3.72
CA GLY A 230 -13.89 -17.46 -3.55
C GLY A 230 -12.92 -18.10 -2.56
N VAL A 231 -12.56 -17.36 -1.53
CA VAL A 231 -11.62 -17.72 -0.47
C VAL A 231 -12.35 -17.67 0.89
#